data_c89bd533d35c5c4c340912a645eb43fb
#
_entry.id   c89bd533d35c5c4c340912a645eb43fb
#
_cell.length_a   1.000
_cell.length_b   1.000
_cell.length_c   1.000
_cell.angle_alpha   90.00
_cell.angle_beta   90.00
_cell.angle_gamma   90.00
#
_symmetry.space_group_name_H-M   'P 1'
#
loop_
_entity.id
_entity.type
_entity.pdbx_description
1 polymer ?
#
loop_
_entity_poly.entity_id
_entity_poly.type
_entity_poly.pdbx_seq_one_letter_code
_entity_poly.pdbx_strand_id
1 'polypeptide(L)'
;HPILREVLPQVACLSILVMPAVALLPAISLKGSELMSFGSMSSGLGFGAVAAAVLMQRNRRIIHHVTTVWTGGWITCIAFAVLPALETVTSQWLCALVAGGALTFALAAANNLVQCKAPDIYRGRFSAMYLAVMLGLVPVGQLILGFASEHFTAVAAVRACAVIAMVLMVLFAFLFSISKAEETVGPD
;
A
#
# COMPACT_ATOMS: atom_id res chain seq x y z
N HIS A 1 -5.92 5.36 -20.70
CA HIS A 1 -6.77 4.19 -20.45
C HIS A 1 -7.39 4.32 -19.06
N PRO A 2 -8.70 4.16 -18.86
CA PRO A 2 -9.40 4.49 -17.61
C PRO A 2 -8.82 3.76 -16.39
N ILE A 3 -8.42 2.52 -16.53
CA ILE A 3 -7.89 1.70 -15.44
C ILE A 3 -6.55 2.18 -14.91
N LEU A 4 -5.66 2.65 -15.77
CA LEU A 4 -4.39 3.22 -15.32
C LEU A 4 -4.64 4.48 -14.50
N ARG A 5 -5.59 5.32 -14.92
CA ARG A 5 -5.99 6.53 -14.21
C ARG A 5 -6.55 6.23 -12.81
N GLU A 6 -7.17 5.05 -12.63
CA GLU A 6 -7.72 4.60 -11.36
C GLU A 6 -6.69 3.92 -10.46
N VAL A 7 -5.84 3.07 -11.01
CA VAL A 7 -4.93 2.20 -10.24
C VAL A 7 -3.59 2.88 -9.93
N LEU A 8 -3.00 3.62 -10.89
CA LEU A 8 -1.67 4.21 -10.72
C LEU A 8 -1.56 5.22 -9.56
N PRO A 9 -2.52 6.16 -9.36
CA PRO A 9 -2.44 7.08 -8.23
C PRO A 9 -2.44 6.37 -6.88
N GLN A 10 -3.21 5.29 -6.77
CA GLN A 10 -3.29 4.50 -5.55
C GLN A 10 -1.98 3.75 -5.27
N VAL A 11 -1.39 3.14 -6.30
CA VAL A 11 -0.07 2.50 -6.19
C VAL A 11 1.00 3.54 -5.84
N ALA A 12 0.98 4.72 -6.47
CA ALA A 12 1.90 5.82 -6.15
C ALA A 12 1.79 6.25 -4.69
N CYS A 13 0.54 6.40 -4.18
CA CYS A 13 0.28 6.76 -2.79
C CYS A 13 0.88 5.71 -1.82
N LEU A 14 0.64 4.42 -2.06
CA LEU A 14 1.20 3.34 -1.25
C LEU A 14 2.73 3.28 -1.34
N SER A 15 3.30 3.53 -2.50
CA SER A 15 4.75 3.48 -2.73
C SER A 15 5.50 4.64 -2.06
N ILE A 16 4.93 5.85 -2.05
CA ILE A 16 5.57 7.02 -1.45
C ILE A 16 5.38 7.06 0.07
N LEU A 17 4.18 6.71 0.56
CA LEU A 17 3.82 6.97 1.95
C LEU A 17 3.87 5.73 2.84
N VAL A 18 3.53 4.56 2.32
CA VAL A 18 3.38 3.34 3.13
C VAL A 18 4.58 2.41 3.01
N MET A 19 5.06 2.12 1.81
CA MET A 19 6.22 1.21 1.65
C MET A 19 7.48 1.70 2.36
N PRO A 20 7.82 3.01 2.36
CA PRO A 20 8.97 3.51 3.11
C PRO A 20 8.87 3.33 4.62
N ALA A 21 7.66 3.23 5.19
CA ALA A 21 7.45 3.02 6.61
C ALA A 21 8.07 1.70 7.11
N VAL A 22 8.24 0.71 6.23
CA VAL A 22 8.96 -0.54 6.53
C VAL A 22 10.42 -0.27 6.96
N ALA A 23 11.06 0.75 6.39
CA ALA A 23 12.43 1.12 6.76
C ALA A 23 12.52 1.73 8.18
N LEU A 24 11.42 2.25 8.72
CA LEU A 24 11.38 2.80 10.09
C LEU A 24 10.92 1.77 11.15
N LEU A 25 10.67 0.52 10.79
CA LEU A 25 10.31 -0.52 11.77
C LEU A 25 11.30 -0.63 12.94
N PRO A 26 12.64 -0.57 12.72
CA PRO A 26 13.58 -0.59 13.84
C PRO A 26 13.38 0.59 14.81
N ALA A 27 13.06 1.77 14.28
CA ALA A 27 12.89 2.99 15.06
C ALA A 27 11.58 3.05 15.85
N ILE A 28 10.58 2.24 15.48
CA ILE A 28 9.30 2.13 16.20
C ILE A 28 9.23 0.89 17.11
N SER A 29 10.31 0.12 17.19
CA SER A 29 10.38 -1.07 18.04
C SER A 29 10.25 -0.71 19.53
N LEU A 30 9.70 -1.65 20.30
CA LEU A 30 9.49 -1.46 21.73
C LEU A 30 10.82 -1.35 22.49
N LYS A 31 10.93 -0.35 23.34
CA LYS A 31 12.09 -0.15 24.21
C LYS A 31 12.27 -1.36 25.14
N GLY A 32 13.51 -1.86 25.22
CA GLY A 32 13.85 -3.03 26.03
C GLY A 32 13.65 -4.39 25.31
N SER A 33 12.96 -4.42 24.18
CA SER A 33 12.77 -5.61 23.35
C SER A 33 12.95 -5.31 21.85
N GLU A 34 13.80 -4.36 21.52
CA GLU A 34 13.92 -3.76 20.19
C GLU A 34 14.17 -4.80 19.09
N LEU A 35 15.13 -5.69 19.30
CA LEU A 35 15.48 -6.72 18.31
C LEU A 35 14.32 -7.72 18.10
N MET A 36 13.68 -8.14 19.20
CA MET A 36 12.57 -9.08 19.17
C MET A 36 11.32 -8.46 18.53
N SER A 37 11.03 -7.20 18.88
CA SER A 37 9.93 -6.44 18.31
C SER A 37 10.13 -6.19 16.80
N PHE A 38 11.31 -5.75 16.38
CA PHE A 38 11.64 -5.58 14.97
C PHE A 38 11.55 -6.90 14.19
N GLY A 39 12.15 -7.97 14.72
CA GLY A 39 12.10 -9.30 14.10
C GLY A 39 10.66 -9.82 13.96
N SER A 40 9.82 -9.59 14.98
CA SER A 40 8.41 -9.98 14.95
C SER A 40 7.64 -9.20 13.88
N MET A 41 7.79 -7.88 13.81
CA MET A 41 7.12 -7.07 12.78
C MET A 41 7.55 -7.46 11.38
N SER A 42 8.85 -7.65 11.15
CA SER A 42 9.39 -8.06 9.84
C SER A 42 8.91 -9.46 9.43
N SER A 43 8.91 -10.42 10.35
CA SER A 43 8.39 -11.76 10.09
C SER A 43 6.88 -11.73 9.84
N GLY A 44 6.12 -10.96 10.62
CA GLY A 44 4.69 -10.77 10.42
C GLY A 44 4.35 -10.26 9.02
N LEU A 45 5.04 -9.20 8.55
CA LEU A 45 4.89 -8.69 7.19
C LEU A 45 5.16 -9.78 6.13
N GLY A 46 6.24 -10.54 6.30
CA GLY A 46 6.60 -11.62 5.37
C GLY A 46 5.57 -12.76 5.36
N PHE A 47 5.15 -13.24 6.52
CA PHE A 47 4.11 -14.28 6.61
C PHE A 47 2.78 -13.82 6.04
N GLY A 48 2.39 -12.56 6.31
CA GLY A 48 1.20 -11.95 5.72
C GLY A 48 1.27 -11.92 4.19
N ALA A 49 2.40 -11.52 3.64
CA ALA A 49 2.61 -11.50 2.19
C ALA A 49 2.49 -12.89 1.55
N VAL A 50 3.12 -13.91 2.18
CA VAL A 50 3.01 -15.31 1.72
C VAL A 50 1.58 -15.80 1.80
N ALA A 51 0.89 -15.58 2.92
CA ALA A 51 -0.51 -15.96 3.09
C ALA A 51 -1.40 -15.33 2.02
N ALA A 52 -1.23 -14.04 1.75
CA ALA A 52 -1.94 -13.32 0.70
C ALA A 52 -1.67 -13.93 -0.68
N ALA A 53 -0.42 -14.23 -1.02
CA ALA A 53 -0.06 -14.83 -2.30
C ALA A 53 -0.72 -16.20 -2.49
N VAL A 54 -0.74 -17.05 -1.45
CA VAL A 54 -1.42 -18.36 -1.47
C VAL A 54 -2.93 -18.21 -1.65
N LEU A 55 -3.56 -17.28 -0.91
CA LEU A 55 -5.01 -17.02 -1.02
C LEU A 55 -5.38 -16.52 -2.42
N MET A 56 -4.58 -15.64 -3.00
CA MET A 56 -4.78 -15.12 -4.37
C MET A 56 -4.67 -16.24 -5.41
N GLN A 57 -3.71 -17.15 -5.25
CA GLN A 57 -3.51 -18.28 -6.14
C GLN A 57 -4.71 -19.25 -6.10
N ARG A 58 -5.29 -19.43 -4.90
CA ARG A 58 -6.47 -20.28 -4.70
C ARG A 58 -7.77 -19.64 -5.21
N ASN A 59 -7.86 -18.31 -5.15
CA ASN A 59 -9.07 -17.58 -5.56
C ASN A 59 -8.73 -16.45 -6.53
N ARG A 60 -8.44 -16.80 -7.77
CA ARG A 60 -8.06 -15.87 -8.84
C ARG A 60 -9.12 -14.81 -9.16
N ARG A 61 -10.39 -15.01 -8.79
CA ARG A 61 -11.46 -14.05 -9.05
C ARG A 61 -11.27 -12.75 -8.29
N ILE A 62 -10.67 -12.81 -7.09
CA ILE A 62 -10.50 -11.64 -6.20
C ILE A 62 -9.57 -10.59 -6.83
N ILE A 63 -8.54 -11.01 -7.57
CA ILE A 63 -7.53 -10.10 -8.15
C ILE A 63 -7.99 -9.35 -9.39
N HIS A 64 -9.17 -9.64 -9.92
CA HIS A 64 -9.71 -8.96 -11.10
C HIS A 64 -10.55 -7.72 -10.77
N HIS A 65 -10.74 -7.42 -9.49
CA HIS A 65 -11.56 -6.29 -9.05
C HIS A 65 -10.71 -5.12 -8.55
N VAL A 66 -11.03 -3.93 -9.02
CA VAL A 66 -10.41 -2.68 -8.54
C VAL A 66 -10.67 -2.48 -7.05
N THR A 67 -11.83 -2.94 -6.57
CA THR A 67 -12.18 -2.93 -5.14
C THR A 67 -11.14 -3.63 -4.26
N THR A 68 -10.46 -4.67 -4.77
CA THR A 68 -9.40 -5.37 -4.04
C THR A 68 -8.17 -4.48 -3.81
N VAL A 69 -7.82 -3.64 -4.80
CA VAL A 69 -6.73 -2.67 -4.66
C VAL A 69 -7.08 -1.65 -3.58
N TRP A 70 -8.32 -1.13 -3.60
CA TRP A 70 -8.80 -0.17 -2.61
C TRP A 70 -8.87 -0.75 -1.21
N THR A 71 -9.52 -1.90 -1.03
CA THR A 71 -9.66 -2.53 0.30
C THR A 71 -8.30 -2.92 0.88
N GLY A 72 -7.39 -3.49 0.07
CA GLY A 72 -6.05 -3.81 0.50
C GLY A 72 -5.25 -2.56 0.89
N GLY A 73 -5.34 -1.49 0.11
CA GLY A 73 -4.71 -0.21 0.42
C GLY A 73 -5.21 0.39 1.75
N TRP A 74 -6.53 0.42 1.97
CA TRP A 74 -7.13 0.91 3.21
C TRP A 74 -6.69 0.11 4.43
N ILE A 75 -6.77 -1.22 4.36
CA ILE A 75 -6.35 -2.10 5.47
C ILE A 75 -4.87 -1.88 5.78
N THR A 76 -4.03 -1.72 4.76
CA THR A 76 -2.59 -1.46 4.93
C THR A 76 -2.36 -0.13 5.66
N CYS A 77 -3.01 0.95 5.23
CA CYS A 77 -2.86 2.27 5.87
C CYS A 77 -3.32 2.24 7.33
N ILE A 78 -4.46 1.62 7.62
CA ILE A 78 -4.99 1.48 8.99
C ILE A 78 -4.01 0.67 9.84
N ALA A 79 -3.49 -0.44 9.33
CA ALA A 79 -2.54 -1.28 10.06
C ALA A 79 -1.24 -0.52 10.39
N PHE A 80 -0.66 0.24 9.43
CA PHE A 80 0.52 1.06 9.71
C PHE A 80 0.24 2.24 10.65
N ALA A 81 -0.96 2.79 10.67
CA ALA A 81 -1.35 3.82 11.63
C ALA A 81 -1.47 3.29 13.07
N VAL A 82 -1.95 2.05 13.22
CA VAL A 82 -2.17 1.38 14.51
C VAL A 82 -0.89 0.73 15.03
N LEU A 83 -0.04 0.18 14.16
CA LEU A 83 1.15 -0.59 14.53
C LEU A 83 2.02 0.06 15.61
N PRO A 84 2.34 1.37 15.55
CA PRO A 84 3.15 2.02 16.59
C PRO A 84 2.45 2.26 17.93
N ALA A 85 1.14 1.98 18.03
CA ALA A 85 0.38 2.10 19.27
C ALA A 85 0.32 0.79 20.07
N LEU A 86 0.81 -0.30 19.50
CA LEU A 86 0.73 -1.61 20.11
C LEU A 86 1.91 -1.84 21.06
N GLU A 87 1.59 -2.27 22.27
CA GLU A 87 2.56 -2.39 23.38
C GLU A 87 3.14 -3.80 23.51
N THR A 88 2.56 -4.81 22.86
CA THR A 88 3.03 -6.19 22.94
C THR A 88 3.61 -6.69 21.63
N VAL A 89 4.66 -7.48 21.69
CA VAL A 89 5.31 -8.09 20.53
C VAL A 89 4.31 -8.92 19.71
N THR A 90 3.41 -9.65 20.40
CA THR A 90 2.38 -10.47 19.72
C THR A 90 1.38 -9.63 18.96
N SER A 91 0.90 -8.52 19.53
CA SER A 91 -0.04 -7.62 18.83
C SER A 91 0.63 -6.92 17.66
N GLN A 92 1.89 -6.53 17.79
CA GLN A 92 2.69 -5.99 16.67
C GLN A 92 2.86 -7.00 15.54
N TRP A 93 3.12 -8.27 15.89
CA TRP A 93 3.24 -9.34 14.90
C TRP A 93 1.94 -9.56 14.14
N LEU A 94 0.80 -9.65 14.83
CA LEU A 94 -0.51 -9.81 14.20
C LEU A 94 -0.87 -8.63 13.30
N CYS A 95 -0.63 -7.42 13.77
CA CYS A 95 -0.88 -6.21 12.99
C CYS A 95 0.01 -6.16 11.73
N ALA A 96 1.29 -6.49 11.87
CA ALA A 96 2.22 -6.57 10.75
C ALA A 96 1.84 -7.66 9.75
N LEU A 97 1.34 -8.81 10.20
CA LEU A 97 0.82 -9.88 9.34
C LEU A 97 -0.35 -9.39 8.49
N VAL A 98 -1.30 -8.68 9.10
CA VAL A 98 -2.42 -8.07 8.37
C VAL A 98 -1.93 -7.01 7.40
N ALA A 99 -0.99 -6.15 7.80
CA ALA A 99 -0.42 -5.11 6.95
C ALA A 99 0.29 -5.68 5.72
N GLY A 100 1.15 -6.68 5.91
CA GLY A 100 1.89 -7.35 4.83
C GLY A 100 0.96 -8.09 3.86
N GLY A 101 -0.04 -8.77 4.39
CA GLY A 101 -1.07 -9.43 3.59
C GLY A 101 -1.86 -8.44 2.73
N ALA A 102 -2.40 -7.39 3.35
CA ALA A 102 -3.20 -6.37 2.68
C ALA A 102 -2.40 -5.61 1.61
N LEU A 103 -1.15 -5.23 1.91
CA LEU A 103 -0.25 -4.58 0.97
C LEU A 103 0.01 -5.47 -0.25
N THR A 104 0.29 -6.75 -0.03
CA THR A 104 0.50 -7.72 -1.10
C THR A 104 -0.75 -7.89 -1.96
N PHE A 105 -1.93 -7.96 -1.33
CA PHE A 105 -3.20 -7.99 -2.05
C PHE A 105 -3.38 -6.75 -2.93
N ALA A 106 -3.16 -5.56 -2.40
CA ALA A 106 -3.32 -4.32 -3.14
C ALA A 106 -2.38 -4.26 -4.36
N LEU A 107 -1.08 -4.49 -4.15
CA LEU A 107 -0.08 -4.38 -5.20
C LEU A 107 -0.21 -5.48 -6.26
N ALA A 108 -0.48 -6.72 -5.86
CA ALA A 108 -0.64 -7.83 -6.79
C ALA A 108 -1.94 -7.70 -7.60
N ALA A 109 -3.05 -7.26 -7.00
CA ALA A 109 -4.28 -6.96 -7.71
C ALA A 109 -4.09 -5.80 -8.70
N ALA A 110 -3.39 -4.73 -8.31
CA ALA A 110 -3.07 -3.61 -9.18
C ALA A 110 -2.25 -4.07 -10.40
N ASN A 111 -1.18 -4.84 -10.16
CA ASN A 111 -0.35 -5.39 -11.23
C ASN A 111 -1.16 -6.28 -12.20
N ASN A 112 -2.00 -7.16 -11.65
CA ASN A 112 -2.85 -8.04 -12.45
C ASN A 112 -3.85 -7.26 -13.30
N LEU A 113 -4.50 -6.24 -12.72
CA LEU A 113 -5.44 -5.38 -13.45
C LEU A 113 -4.76 -4.65 -14.61
N VAL A 114 -3.56 -4.12 -14.39
CA VAL A 114 -2.76 -3.45 -15.42
C VAL A 114 -2.44 -4.43 -16.56
N GLN A 115 -2.03 -5.66 -16.24
CA GLN A 115 -1.66 -6.65 -17.24
C GLN A 115 -2.87 -7.21 -18.00
N CYS A 116 -3.98 -7.51 -17.30
CA CYS A 116 -5.15 -8.14 -17.92
C CYS A 116 -5.99 -7.19 -18.78
N LYS A 117 -5.98 -5.89 -18.43
CA LYS A 117 -6.80 -4.90 -19.13
C LYS A 117 -6.03 -4.01 -20.11
N ALA A 118 -4.71 -4.17 -20.18
CA ALA A 118 -3.90 -3.52 -21.19
C ALA A 118 -4.10 -4.19 -22.56
N PRO A 119 -4.24 -3.42 -23.66
CA PRO A 119 -4.18 -3.96 -25.00
C PRO A 119 -2.88 -4.73 -25.23
N ASP A 120 -2.93 -5.86 -25.94
CA ASP A 120 -1.77 -6.76 -26.11
C ASP A 120 -0.52 -6.03 -26.63
N ILE A 121 -0.69 -5.10 -27.56
CA ILE A 121 0.39 -4.30 -28.17
C ILE A 121 1.10 -3.41 -27.12
N TYR A 122 0.40 -2.96 -26.09
CA TYR A 122 0.92 -2.02 -25.09
C TYR A 122 1.15 -2.65 -23.72
N ARG A 123 0.88 -3.94 -23.54
CA ARG A 123 0.97 -4.64 -22.24
C ARG A 123 2.33 -4.44 -21.55
N GLY A 124 3.43 -4.55 -22.31
CA GLY A 124 4.77 -4.32 -21.78
C GLY A 124 4.99 -2.88 -21.31
N ARG A 125 4.48 -1.88 -22.05
CA ARG A 125 4.60 -0.47 -21.68
C ARG A 125 3.81 -0.14 -20.41
N PHE A 126 2.59 -0.68 -20.28
CA PHE A 126 1.77 -0.49 -19.09
C PHE A 126 2.37 -1.16 -17.85
N SER A 127 2.93 -2.37 -18.00
CA SER A 127 3.64 -3.05 -16.92
C SER A 127 4.91 -2.31 -16.51
N ALA A 128 5.67 -1.76 -17.46
CA ALA A 128 6.85 -0.94 -17.16
C ALA A 128 6.47 0.35 -16.43
N MET A 129 5.39 1.03 -16.83
CA MET A 129 4.86 2.20 -16.12
C MET A 129 4.45 1.87 -14.68
N TYR A 130 3.74 0.76 -14.48
CA TYR A 130 3.37 0.29 -13.15
C TYR A 130 4.60 0.06 -12.27
N LEU A 131 5.61 -0.67 -12.78
CA LEU A 131 6.85 -0.94 -12.04
C LEU A 131 7.66 0.33 -11.77
N ALA A 132 7.73 1.25 -12.73
CA ALA A 132 8.39 2.54 -12.55
C ALA A 132 7.73 3.37 -11.44
N VAL A 133 6.41 3.39 -11.37
CA VAL A 133 5.68 4.06 -10.28
C VAL A 133 5.89 3.33 -8.97
N MET A 134 5.71 2.00 -8.95
CA MET A 134 5.78 1.19 -7.73
C MET A 134 7.17 1.24 -7.09
N LEU A 135 8.23 1.05 -7.87
CA LEU A 135 9.61 0.98 -7.35
C LEU A 135 10.31 2.33 -7.38
N GLY A 136 10.06 3.16 -8.39
CA GLY A 136 10.73 4.44 -8.56
C GLY A 136 10.33 5.50 -7.53
N LEU A 137 9.12 5.42 -6.98
CA LEU A 137 8.63 6.36 -5.97
C LEU A 137 9.04 5.99 -4.53
N VAL A 138 9.44 4.76 -4.26
CA VAL A 138 9.88 4.32 -2.93
C VAL A 138 11.08 5.13 -2.40
N PRO A 139 12.16 5.38 -3.16
CA PRO A 139 13.28 6.19 -2.68
C PRO A 139 12.87 7.63 -2.35
N VAL A 140 11.95 8.21 -3.12
CA VAL A 140 11.42 9.55 -2.83
C VAL A 140 10.67 9.55 -1.49
N GLY A 141 9.83 8.55 -1.28
CA GLY A 141 9.14 8.36 -0.01
C GLY A 141 10.10 8.14 1.16
N GLN A 142 11.18 7.38 0.98
CA GLN A 142 12.21 7.17 2.00
C GLN A 142 12.92 8.47 2.39
N LEU A 143 13.22 9.35 1.44
CA LEU A 143 13.79 10.67 1.72
C LEU A 143 12.82 11.55 2.53
N ILE A 144 11.56 11.60 2.11
CA ILE A 144 10.52 12.37 2.82
C ILE A 144 10.34 11.85 4.25
N LEU A 145 10.23 10.54 4.41
CA LEU A 145 10.00 9.91 5.69
C LEU A 145 11.25 9.99 6.61
N GLY A 146 12.45 9.87 6.04
CA GLY A 146 13.72 10.07 6.73
C GLY A 146 13.80 11.48 7.30
N PHE A 147 13.60 12.51 6.47
CA PHE A 147 13.57 13.90 6.90
C PHE A 147 12.49 14.17 7.97
N ALA A 148 11.30 13.62 7.80
CA ALA A 148 10.23 13.74 8.79
C ALA A 148 10.60 13.09 10.14
N SER A 149 11.31 11.96 10.13
CA SER A 149 11.71 11.26 11.34
C SER A 149 12.84 11.95 12.10
N GLU A 150 13.63 12.79 11.45
CA GLU A 150 14.64 13.65 12.13
C GLU A 150 14.00 14.82 12.89
N HIS A 151 12.91 15.39 12.36
CA HIS A 151 12.24 16.55 12.98
C HIS A 151 11.12 16.13 13.94
N PHE A 152 10.54 14.95 13.74
CA PHE A 152 9.48 14.37 14.56
C PHE A 152 9.92 12.98 15.05
N THR A 153 9.13 12.37 15.92
CA THR A 153 9.39 10.97 16.30
C THR A 153 9.05 10.03 15.13
N ALA A 154 9.80 8.92 15.01
CA ALA A 154 9.53 7.90 13.98
C ALA A 154 8.07 7.41 14.02
N VAL A 155 7.49 7.27 15.22
CA VAL A 155 6.08 6.93 15.44
C VAL A 155 5.15 7.97 14.81
N ALA A 156 5.41 9.26 15.05
CA ALA A 156 4.60 10.34 14.50
C ALA A 156 4.72 10.41 12.96
N ALA A 157 5.93 10.22 12.44
CA ALA A 157 6.19 10.21 11.00
C ALA A 157 5.43 9.07 10.29
N VAL A 158 5.48 7.84 10.81
CA VAL A 158 4.76 6.68 10.24
C VAL A 158 3.24 6.91 10.29
N ARG A 159 2.71 7.39 11.43
CA ARG A 159 1.28 7.69 11.56
C ARG A 159 0.83 8.79 10.61
N ALA A 160 1.59 9.88 10.52
CA ALA A 160 1.28 10.97 9.62
C ALA A 160 1.23 10.50 8.16
N CYS A 161 2.21 9.72 7.71
CA CYS A 161 2.22 9.15 6.36
C CYS A 161 1.02 8.24 6.11
N ALA A 162 0.65 7.38 7.07
CA ALA A 162 -0.51 6.50 6.94
C ALA A 162 -1.82 7.30 6.84
N VAL A 163 -1.97 8.36 7.66
CA VAL A 163 -3.16 9.24 7.62
C VAL A 163 -3.21 10.04 6.32
N ILE A 164 -2.09 10.61 5.88
CA ILE A 164 -2.01 11.32 4.59
C ILE A 164 -2.37 10.37 3.44
N ALA A 165 -1.87 9.13 3.47
CA ALA A 165 -2.21 8.13 2.47
C ALA A 165 -3.72 7.84 2.45
N MET A 166 -4.37 7.70 3.61
CA MET A 166 -5.81 7.52 3.71
C MET A 166 -6.58 8.71 3.12
N VAL A 167 -6.20 9.94 3.46
CA VAL A 167 -6.83 11.16 2.94
C VAL A 167 -6.69 11.25 1.42
N LEU A 168 -5.49 10.98 0.88
CA LEU A 168 -5.27 10.99 -0.56
C LEU A 168 -6.06 9.90 -1.27
N MET A 169 -6.20 8.71 -0.67
CA MET A 169 -7.05 7.66 -1.22
C MET A 169 -8.53 8.09 -1.28
N VAL A 170 -9.06 8.74 -0.24
CA VAL A 170 -10.43 9.30 -0.28
C VAL A 170 -10.56 10.32 -1.40
N LEU A 171 -9.60 11.25 -1.49
CA LEU A 171 -9.61 12.29 -2.50
C LEU A 171 -9.60 11.69 -3.92
N PHE A 172 -8.75 10.70 -4.18
CA PHE A 172 -8.69 10.01 -5.47
C PHE A 172 -10.00 9.25 -5.76
N ALA A 173 -10.59 8.58 -4.76
CA ALA A 173 -11.88 7.91 -4.93
C ALA A 173 -12.98 8.90 -5.31
N PHE A 174 -13.01 10.07 -4.66
CA PHE A 174 -13.98 11.11 -4.93
C PHE A 174 -13.80 11.73 -6.33
N LEU A 175 -12.55 12.09 -6.70
CA LEU A 175 -12.24 12.62 -8.03
C LEU A 175 -12.58 11.63 -9.15
N PHE A 176 -12.34 10.35 -8.91
CA PHE A 176 -12.67 9.32 -9.88
C PHE A 176 -14.18 9.10 -10.02
N SER A 177 -14.93 9.20 -8.92
CA SER A 177 -16.40 9.13 -8.93
C SER A 177 -17.01 10.26 -9.74
N ILE A 178 -16.49 11.49 -9.62
CA ILE A 178 -16.94 12.65 -10.40
C ILE A 178 -16.64 12.46 -11.89
N SER A 179 -15.41 12.05 -12.25
CA SER A 179 -15.02 11.83 -13.64
C SER A 179 -15.85 10.75 -14.33
N LYS A 180 -16.30 9.73 -13.58
CA LYS A 180 -17.17 8.68 -14.12
C LYS A 180 -18.61 9.16 -14.30
N ALA A 181 -19.08 10.07 -13.45
CA ALA A 181 -20.40 10.69 -13.59
C ALA A 181 -20.47 11.61 -14.83
N GLU A 182 -19.40 12.34 -15.13
CA GLU A 182 -19.30 13.18 -16.33
C GLU A 182 -19.30 12.38 -17.64
N GLU A 183 -18.64 11.21 -17.67
CA GLU A 183 -18.65 10.31 -18.84
C GLU A 183 -20.03 9.70 -19.12
N THR A 184 -20.90 9.58 -18.12
CA THR A 184 -22.28 9.06 -18.27
C THR A 184 -23.28 10.13 -18.67
N VAL A 185 -22.94 11.42 -18.54
CA VAL A 185 -23.79 12.59 -18.86
C VAL A 185 -23.33 13.28 -20.18
N GLY A 186 -22.33 12.78 -20.86
CA GLY A 186 -21.77 13.34 -22.09
C GLY A 186 -22.70 13.21 -23.29
N PRO A 187 -22.57 14.08 -24.31
CA PRO A 187 -23.63 14.71 -25.08
C PRO A 187 -24.36 13.76 -26.03
N ASP A 188 -25.68 13.93 -26.07
CA ASP A 188 -26.56 13.51 -27.17
C ASP A 188 -26.18 14.21 -28.47
#